data_1b07f4e54eb756e3b41ac0742210afb9
#
_entry.id   1b07f4e54eb756e3b41ac0742210afb9
#
_cell.length_a   1.000
_cell.length_b   1.000
_cell.length_c   1.000
_cell.angle_alpha   90.00
_cell.angle_beta   90.00
_cell.angle_gamma   90.00
#
_symmetry.space_group_name_H-M   'P 1'
#
loop_
_entity.id
_entity.type
_entity.pdbx_description
1 polymer ?
#
loop_
_entity_poly.entity_id
_entity_poly.type
_entity_poly.pdbx_seq_one_letter_code
_entity_poly.pdbx_strand_id
1 'polypeptide(L)'
;VSALREAGKREVITARLEAGDVPENEAADRVAEVLSAPLLARSRASTGRVNLLAETAGLLVLDAKRINRVNAVDESVTVATLPNYTPVSPKEMVATIKIIPFAVPGAVLGVAEAVVRGANGPLIAVHPFRPLKVGLVMTELPGIKESAMEGAVEATRERVEALCGTLMPVERVRHEEAPVAEALGRLKRQGAQLLLVAGASAVVDRREVGLAAILRAGGASEHFGMPEDPGNRICLGRV
;
A
#
# COMPACT_ATOMS: atom_id res chain seq x y z
N VAL A 1 40.71 -18.13 20.76
CA VAL A 1 41.56 -16.98 21.16
C VAL A 1 42.82 -16.89 20.25
N SER A 2 43.53 -17.99 19.96
CA SER A 2 44.72 -18.01 19.09
C SER A 2 44.43 -17.47 17.69
N ALA A 3 43.40 -17.98 17.01
CA ALA A 3 42.97 -17.55 15.67
C ALA A 3 42.61 -16.03 15.60
N LEU A 4 42.08 -15.49 16.67
CA LEU A 4 41.76 -14.04 16.73
C LEU A 4 43.04 -13.18 16.88
N ARG A 5 44.01 -13.67 17.62
CA ARG A 5 45.32 -13.00 17.73
C ARG A 5 46.09 -13.06 16.41
N GLU A 6 46.07 -14.21 15.73
CA GLU A 6 46.66 -14.39 14.40
C GLU A 6 45.98 -13.47 13.35
N ALA A 7 44.67 -13.22 13.47
CA ALA A 7 43.92 -12.24 12.66
C ALA A 7 44.17 -10.77 13.11
N GLY A 8 45.09 -10.49 14.04
CA GLY A 8 45.43 -9.14 14.48
C GLY A 8 44.37 -8.45 15.34
N LYS A 9 43.39 -9.18 15.85
CA LYS A 9 42.31 -8.62 16.70
C LYS A 9 42.84 -8.46 18.13
N ARG A 10 42.77 -7.25 18.66
CA ARG A 10 43.22 -6.92 20.05
C ARG A 10 42.05 -7.06 21.04
N GLU A 11 40.83 -6.76 20.60
CA GLU A 11 39.62 -6.81 21.38
C GLU A 11 38.48 -7.49 20.59
N VAL A 12 37.65 -8.20 21.27
CA VAL A 12 36.45 -8.85 20.71
C VAL A 12 35.33 -8.68 21.70
N ILE A 13 34.21 -8.11 21.23
CA ILE A 13 32.99 -8.03 22.01
C ILE A 13 32.36 -9.41 22.03
N THR A 14 32.06 -9.94 23.22
CA THR A 14 31.42 -11.25 23.40
C THR A 14 30.22 -11.11 24.31
N ALA A 15 29.21 -11.94 24.09
CA ALA A 15 28.08 -12.12 24.99
C ALA A 15 28.10 -13.53 25.58
N ARG A 16 27.73 -13.65 26.85
CA ARG A 16 27.43 -14.95 27.48
C ARG A 16 25.92 -15.11 27.51
N LEU A 17 25.44 -16.12 26.82
CA LEU A 17 24.01 -16.46 26.81
C LEU A 17 23.66 -17.15 28.12
N GLU A 18 22.52 -16.78 28.69
CA GLU A 18 21.94 -17.46 29.85
C GLU A 18 21.01 -18.61 29.43
N ALA A 19 20.64 -19.45 30.37
CA ALA A 19 19.72 -20.54 30.08
C ALA A 19 18.34 -20.01 29.65
N GLY A 20 17.91 -20.34 28.45
CA GLY A 20 16.66 -19.87 27.88
C GLY A 20 16.78 -18.63 26.98
N ASP A 21 17.99 -18.09 26.81
CA ASP A 21 18.25 -17.06 25.82
C ASP A 21 18.24 -17.64 24.41
N VAL A 22 17.66 -16.87 23.49
CA VAL A 22 17.59 -17.19 22.06
C VAL A 22 18.53 -16.26 21.29
N PRO A 23 19.49 -16.80 20.50
CA PRO A 23 20.42 -15.99 19.71
C PRO A 23 19.71 -15.05 18.73
N GLU A 24 20.32 -13.91 18.43
CA GLU A 24 19.71 -12.81 17.64
C GLU A 24 19.11 -13.27 16.29
N ASN A 25 19.81 -14.13 15.54
CA ASN A 25 19.33 -14.57 14.23
C ASN A 25 18.13 -15.53 14.36
N GLU A 26 18.17 -16.42 15.34
CA GLU A 26 17.04 -17.33 15.62
C GLU A 26 15.84 -16.55 16.13
N ALA A 27 16.06 -15.58 17.03
CA ALA A 27 15.02 -14.72 17.54
C ALA A 27 14.35 -13.88 16.43
N ALA A 28 15.15 -13.28 15.54
CA ALA A 28 14.64 -12.52 14.39
C ALA A 28 13.82 -13.42 13.44
N ASP A 29 14.29 -14.63 13.17
CA ASP A 29 13.59 -15.57 12.27
C ASP A 29 12.25 -16.04 12.89
N ARG A 30 12.21 -16.33 14.19
CA ARG A 30 10.98 -16.67 14.90
C ARG A 30 9.93 -15.57 14.85
N VAL A 31 10.31 -14.30 15.11
CA VAL A 31 9.40 -13.18 15.03
C VAL A 31 8.93 -12.96 13.59
N ALA A 32 9.84 -13.07 12.61
CA ALA A 32 9.50 -12.95 11.19
C ALA A 32 8.56 -14.08 10.72
N GLU A 33 8.71 -15.28 11.25
CA GLU A 33 7.85 -16.42 10.92
C GLU A 33 6.40 -16.16 11.32
N VAL A 34 6.16 -15.70 12.55
CA VAL A 34 4.80 -15.41 13.01
C VAL A 34 4.19 -14.16 12.36
N LEU A 35 5.03 -13.22 11.88
CA LEU A 35 4.60 -12.05 11.10
C LEU A 35 4.34 -12.38 9.63
N SER A 36 4.84 -13.51 9.14
CA SER A 36 4.68 -13.93 7.75
C SER A 36 3.22 -14.13 7.38
N ALA A 37 2.84 -13.65 6.21
CA ALA A 37 1.54 -13.81 5.61
C ALA A 37 1.72 -14.20 4.13
N PRO A 38 0.67 -14.68 3.44
CA PRO A 38 0.73 -14.89 2.00
C PRO A 38 1.23 -13.66 1.26
N LEU A 39 2.01 -13.87 0.19
CA LEU A 39 2.60 -12.81 -0.64
C LEU A 39 3.70 -11.97 0.05
N LEU A 40 4.25 -12.50 1.14
CA LEU A 40 5.43 -11.93 1.82
C LEU A 40 6.54 -12.97 1.85
N ALA A 41 7.65 -12.67 1.20
CA ALA A 41 8.89 -13.45 1.29
C ALA A 41 9.74 -12.97 2.47
N ARG A 42 10.40 -13.92 3.18
CA ARG A 42 11.37 -13.60 4.23
C ARG A 42 12.79 -13.65 3.69
N SER A 43 13.62 -12.69 4.04
CA SER A 43 15.06 -12.81 3.83
C SER A 43 15.66 -13.81 4.82
N ARG A 44 16.87 -14.30 4.53
CA ARG A 44 17.65 -15.04 5.52
C ARG A 44 18.00 -14.13 6.70
N ALA A 45 17.92 -14.69 7.91
CA ALA A 45 18.37 -13.98 9.12
C ALA A 45 19.88 -13.72 9.08
N SER A 46 20.29 -12.50 9.38
CA SER A 46 21.70 -12.10 9.46
C SER A 46 21.86 -10.92 10.41
N THR A 47 22.79 -11.01 11.34
CA THR A 47 23.06 -9.96 12.36
C THR A 47 21.79 -9.48 13.06
N GLY A 48 20.95 -10.43 13.50
CA GLY A 48 19.68 -10.17 14.20
C GLY A 48 18.61 -9.52 13.34
N ARG A 49 18.69 -9.58 11.99
CA ARG A 49 17.73 -8.95 11.08
C ARG A 49 17.10 -9.94 10.11
N VAL A 50 15.80 -9.79 9.93
CA VAL A 50 15.03 -10.40 8.83
C VAL A 50 14.19 -9.32 8.17
N ASN A 51 14.18 -9.29 6.84
CA ASN A 51 13.32 -8.41 6.06
C ASN A 51 12.13 -9.19 5.49
N LEU A 52 10.97 -8.56 5.46
CA LEU A 52 9.80 -9.03 4.71
C LEU A 52 9.72 -8.26 3.39
N LEU A 53 9.59 -8.99 2.29
CA LEU A 53 9.54 -8.42 0.94
C LEU A 53 8.20 -8.80 0.29
N ALA A 54 7.59 -7.86 -0.42
CA ALA A 54 6.39 -8.14 -1.20
C ALA A 54 6.72 -9.11 -2.35
N GLU A 55 5.91 -10.12 -2.57
CA GLU A 55 6.06 -11.04 -3.71
C GLU A 55 5.34 -10.55 -4.97
N THR A 56 4.42 -9.61 -4.81
CA THR A 56 3.60 -9.06 -5.90
C THR A 56 3.39 -7.57 -5.73
N ALA A 57 3.00 -6.90 -6.82
CA ALA A 57 2.49 -5.54 -6.75
C ALA A 57 1.13 -5.53 -6.03
N GLY A 58 0.95 -4.58 -5.10
CA GLY A 58 -0.27 -4.53 -4.30
C GLY A 58 -0.27 -3.37 -3.30
N LEU A 59 -1.30 -3.36 -2.47
CA LEU A 59 -1.46 -2.40 -1.39
C LEU A 59 -1.01 -3.04 -0.08
N LEU A 60 -0.04 -2.40 0.59
CA LEU A 60 0.38 -2.80 1.94
C LEU A 60 -0.69 -2.40 2.95
N VAL A 61 -1.16 -3.36 3.74
CA VAL A 61 -2.14 -3.13 4.80
C VAL A 61 -1.56 -3.60 6.13
N LEU A 62 -1.61 -2.72 7.13
CA LEU A 62 -0.99 -2.93 8.43
C LEU A 62 -2.00 -2.80 9.57
N ASP A 63 -1.88 -3.67 10.58
CA ASP A 63 -2.41 -3.41 11.92
C ASP A 63 -1.38 -2.63 12.74
N ALA A 64 -1.32 -1.32 12.52
CA ALA A 64 -0.35 -0.45 13.17
C ALA A 64 -0.45 -0.48 14.71
N LYS A 65 -1.66 -0.66 15.26
CA LYS A 65 -1.86 -0.76 16.72
C LYS A 65 -1.20 -2.01 17.29
N ARG A 66 -1.32 -3.14 16.59
CA ARG A 66 -0.70 -4.39 17.01
C ARG A 66 0.81 -4.36 16.81
N ILE A 67 1.32 -3.77 15.71
CA ILE A 67 2.77 -3.58 15.49
C ILE A 67 3.36 -2.75 16.62
N ASN A 68 2.72 -1.65 17.01
CA ASN A 68 3.16 -0.84 18.14
C ASN A 68 3.15 -1.63 19.47
N ARG A 69 2.19 -2.53 19.66
CA ARG A 69 2.18 -3.42 20.84
C ARG A 69 3.32 -4.44 20.82
N VAL A 70 3.71 -4.98 19.67
CA VAL A 70 4.90 -5.83 19.56
C VAL A 70 6.15 -5.04 19.96
N ASN A 71 6.31 -3.83 19.43
CA ASN A 71 7.45 -2.96 19.75
C ASN A 71 7.47 -2.48 21.22
N ALA A 72 6.33 -2.51 21.89
CA ALA A 72 6.22 -2.16 23.33
C ALA A 72 6.44 -3.33 24.28
N VAL A 73 6.66 -4.55 23.77
CA VAL A 73 6.92 -5.73 24.62
C VAL A 73 8.27 -5.61 25.31
N ASP A 74 9.31 -5.30 24.52
CA ASP A 74 10.69 -5.17 25.01
C ASP A 74 11.52 -4.43 23.96
N GLU A 75 12.49 -3.63 24.41
CA GLU A 75 13.39 -2.85 23.54
C GLU A 75 14.30 -3.70 22.66
N SER A 76 14.49 -4.97 23.01
CA SER A 76 15.31 -5.91 22.26
C SER A 76 14.68 -6.34 20.92
N VAL A 77 13.35 -6.21 20.78
CA VAL A 77 12.58 -6.65 19.60
C VAL A 77 11.98 -5.45 18.91
N THR A 78 12.33 -5.22 17.65
CA THR A 78 11.83 -4.10 16.86
C THR A 78 11.28 -4.57 15.52
N VAL A 79 10.09 -4.08 15.17
CA VAL A 79 9.46 -4.23 13.86
C VAL A 79 9.23 -2.85 13.25
N ALA A 80 9.92 -2.55 12.16
CA ALA A 80 9.75 -1.33 11.36
C ALA A 80 9.06 -1.67 10.04
N THR A 81 8.18 -0.79 9.57
CA THR A 81 7.39 -1.02 8.34
C THR A 81 7.34 0.24 7.48
N LEU A 82 7.00 0.08 6.20
CA LEU A 82 6.49 1.19 5.39
C LEU A 82 5.16 1.70 6.00
N PRO A 83 4.71 2.90 5.63
CA PRO A 83 3.40 3.41 6.03
C PRO A 83 2.24 2.50 5.59
N ASN A 84 1.13 2.52 6.34
CA ASN A 84 -0.09 1.82 5.94
C ASN A 84 -0.65 2.38 4.63
N TYR A 85 -1.19 1.51 3.80
CA TYR A 85 -1.73 1.81 2.46
C TYR A 85 -0.68 2.29 1.44
N THR A 86 0.59 1.97 1.64
CA THR A 86 1.63 2.19 0.62
C THR A 86 1.44 1.20 -0.55
N PRO A 87 1.36 1.68 -1.81
CA PRO A 87 1.52 0.82 -2.98
C PRO A 87 2.93 0.23 -2.99
N VAL A 88 3.03 -1.07 -3.22
CA VAL A 88 4.32 -1.79 -3.23
C VAL A 88 4.51 -2.58 -4.50
N SER A 89 5.76 -2.73 -4.89
CA SER A 89 6.21 -3.51 -6.05
C SER A 89 6.77 -4.87 -5.63
N PRO A 90 6.86 -5.86 -6.54
CA PRO A 90 7.53 -7.12 -6.25
C PRO A 90 8.97 -6.92 -5.77
N LYS A 91 9.38 -7.65 -4.73
CA LYS A 91 10.69 -7.58 -4.06
C LYS A 91 10.93 -6.30 -3.24
N GLU A 92 9.97 -5.41 -3.14
CA GLU A 92 10.08 -4.24 -2.26
C GLU A 92 10.04 -4.68 -0.79
N MET A 93 10.93 -4.09 0.01
CA MET A 93 11.01 -4.36 1.44
C MET A 93 9.88 -3.60 2.17
N VAL A 94 8.94 -4.34 2.74
CA VAL A 94 7.76 -3.77 3.41
C VAL A 94 7.91 -3.71 4.94
N ALA A 95 8.78 -4.57 5.50
CA ALA A 95 9.08 -4.55 6.92
C ALA A 95 10.48 -5.10 7.20
N THR A 96 11.05 -4.65 8.31
CA THR A 96 12.28 -5.18 8.90
C THR A 96 12.03 -5.56 10.35
N ILE A 97 12.38 -6.78 10.71
CA ILE A 97 12.49 -7.26 12.07
C ILE A 97 13.94 -7.12 12.49
N LYS A 98 14.21 -6.52 13.66
CA LYS A 98 15.54 -6.39 14.20
C LYS A 98 15.56 -6.77 15.67
N ILE A 99 16.44 -7.68 16.00
CA ILE A 99 16.84 -8.02 17.38
C ILE A 99 18.10 -7.18 17.68
N ILE A 100 18.05 -6.40 18.76
CA ILE A 100 19.10 -5.41 19.05
C ILE A 100 20.29 -6.07 19.76
N PRO A 101 20.12 -6.86 20.85
CA PRO A 101 21.22 -7.56 21.54
C PRO A 101 21.62 -8.85 20.81
N PHE A 102 22.73 -9.47 21.22
CA PHE A 102 23.18 -10.77 20.68
C PHE A 102 22.24 -11.94 20.97
N ALA A 103 21.40 -11.80 22.00
CA ALA A 103 20.37 -12.77 22.34
C ALA A 103 19.23 -12.08 23.11
N VAL A 104 18.06 -12.73 23.14
CA VAL A 104 16.85 -12.27 23.83
C VAL A 104 16.30 -13.40 24.70
N PRO A 105 15.82 -13.12 25.92
CA PRO A 105 15.14 -14.13 26.72
C PRO A 105 13.95 -14.73 25.97
N GLY A 106 13.85 -16.07 25.94
CA GLY A 106 12.78 -16.77 25.23
C GLY A 106 11.37 -16.37 25.73
N ALA A 107 11.25 -15.98 26.98
CA ALA A 107 9.99 -15.46 27.54
C ALA A 107 9.53 -14.16 26.85
N VAL A 108 10.46 -13.23 26.55
CA VAL A 108 10.17 -11.98 25.82
C VAL A 108 9.67 -12.30 24.41
N LEU A 109 10.34 -13.21 23.70
CA LEU A 109 9.91 -13.66 22.36
C LEU A 109 8.52 -14.30 22.41
N GLY A 110 8.24 -15.13 23.42
CA GLY A 110 6.92 -15.74 23.59
C GLY A 110 5.80 -14.70 23.74
N VAL A 111 6.05 -13.62 24.47
CA VAL A 111 5.09 -12.49 24.60
C VAL A 111 4.92 -11.77 23.25
N ALA A 112 6.01 -11.43 22.56
CA ALA A 112 5.95 -10.80 21.24
C ALA A 112 5.17 -11.64 20.22
N GLU A 113 5.47 -12.93 20.13
CA GLU A 113 4.76 -13.90 19.29
C GLU A 113 3.26 -13.99 19.64
N ALA A 114 2.91 -13.98 20.93
CA ALA A 114 1.52 -14.00 21.39
C ALA A 114 0.76 -12.74 20.95
N VAL A 115 1.39 -11.56 21.01
CA VAL A 115 0.80 -10.33 20.49
C VAL A 115 0.55 -10.43 18.98
N VAL A 116 1.47 -11.05 18.23
CA VAL A 116 1.29 -11.25 16.77
C VAL A 116 0.14 -12.19 16.49
N ARG A 117 0.00 -13.31 17.24
CA ARG A 117 -1.07 -14.31 17.03
C ARG A 117 -2.43 -13.87 17.58
N GLY A 118 -2.46 -12.93 18.49
CA GLY A 118 -3.58 -12.63 19.38
C GLY A 118 -4.77 -11.87 18.80
N ALA A 119 -4.99 -11.84 17.46
CA ALA A 119 -6.16 -11.21 16.87
C ALA A 119 -6.50 -11.78 15.48
N ASN A 120 -7.64 -11.39 14.92
CA ASN A 120 -8.08 -11.81 13.60
C ASN A 120 -7.23 -11.18 12.50
N GLY A 121 -6.59 -12.00 11.69
CA GLY A 121 -5.84 -11.63 10.49
C GLY A 121 -4.36 -11.26 10.73
N PRO A 122 -3.59 -11.14 9.65
CA PRO A 122 -2.16 -10.80 9.68
C PRO A 122 -1.92 -9.36 10.12
N LEU A 123 -0.76 -9.09 10.76
CA LEU A 123 -0.34 -7.73 11.09
C LEU A 123 0.12 -6.95 9.86
N ILE A 124 0.71 -7.67 8.92
CA ILE A 124 1.27 -7.13 7.69
C ILE A 124 0.72 -7.99 6.56
N ALA A 125 0.06 -7.37 5.59
CA ALA A 125 -0.47 -8.07 4.42
C ALA A 125 -0.24 -7.23 3.16
N VAL A 126 -0.02 -7.90 2.04
CA VAL A 126 -0.04 -7.30 0.71
C VAL A 126 -1.32 -7.77 0.01
N HIS A 127 -2.18 -6.83 -0.33
CA HIS A 127 -3.37 -7.09 -1.14
C HIS A 127 -3.04 -6.82 -2.61
N PRO A 128 -3.00 -7.85 -3.47
CA PRO A 128 -2.63 -7.67 -4.88
C PRO A 128 -3.56 -6.70 -5.59
N PHE A 129 -3.01 -5.85 -6.46
CA PHE A 129 -3.83 -5.06 -7.35
C PHE A 129 -4.57 -5.95 -8.33
N ARG A 130 -5.84 -5.64 -8.58
CA ARG A 130 -6.64 -6.31 -9.61
C ARG A 130 -6.45 -5.61 -10.95
N PRO A 131 -6.23 -6.34 -12.05
CA PRO A 131 -6.09 -5.75 -13.38
C PRO A 131 -7.45 -5.25 -13.89
N LEU A 132 -7.85 -4.05 -13.46
CA LEU A 132 -9.14 -3.46 -13.84
C LEU A 132 -9.07 -2.80 -15.22
N LYS A 133 -10.16 -2.90 -15.98
CA LYS A 133 -10.43 -2.07 -17.15
C LYS A 133 -10.98 -0.73 -16.68
N VAL A 134 -10.25 0.35 -16.93
CA VAL A 134 -10.57 1.70 -16.48
C VAL A 134 -11.03 2.54 -17.64
N GLY A 135 -12.28 3.03 -17.59
CA GLY A 135 -12.81 4.01 -18.53
C GLY A 135 -12.54 5.42 -18.05
N LEU A 136 -12.11 6.30 -18.92
CA LEU A 136 -11.88 7.72 -18.63
C LEU A 136 -12.77 8.59 -19.52
N VAL A 137 -13.57 9.43 -18.89
CA VAL A 137 -14.30 10.52 -19.55
C VAL A 137 -13.56 11.82 -19.26
N MET A 138 -13.02 12.44 -20.30
CA MET A 138 -12.45 13.78 -20.25
C MET A 138 -13.49 14.80 -20.67
N THR A 139 -13.77 15.78 -19.80
CA THR A 139 -14.72 16.83 -20.14
C THR A 139 -14.01 18.08 -20.67
N GLU A 140 -14.56 18.69 -21.70
CA GLU A 140 -13.98 19.82 -22.40
C GLU A 140 -14.78 21.08 -22.16
N LEU A 141 -14.06 22.18 -21.90
CA LEU A 141 -14.59 23.55 -21.90
C LEU A 141 -13.92 24.35 -23.03
N PRO A 142 -14.60 25.35 -23.60
CA PRO A 142 -14.00 26.22 -24.61
C PRO A 142 -12.71 26.88 -24.08
N GLY A 143 -11.64 26.80 -24.88
CA GLY A 143 -10.35 27.42 -24.57
C GLY A 143 -9.34 26.54 -23.81
N ILE A 144 -9.67 25.30 -23.48
CA ILE A 144 -8.68 24.37 -22.94
C ILE A 144 -7.65 24.02 -24.02
N LYS A 145 -6.38 24.05 -23.65
CA LYS A 145 -5.29 23.67 -24.53
C LYS A 145 -5.27 22.14 -24.73
N GLU A 146 -5.16 21.70 -25.98
CA GLU A 146 -5.06 20.28 -26.33
C GLU A 146 -3.92 19.57 -25.58
N SER A 147 -2.75 20.22 -25.49
CA SER A 147 -1.60 19.66 -24.75
C SER A 147 -1.87 19.42 -23.26
N ALA A 148 -2.74 20.20 -22.62
CA ALA A 148 -3.12 19.98 -21.23
C ALA A 148 -4.05 18.77 -21.09
N MET A 149 -4.95 18.55 -22.05
CA MET A 149 -5.83 17.39 -22.10
C MET A 149 -5.03 16.11 -22.32
N GLU A 150 -4.11 16.12 -23.30
CA GLU A 150 -3.22 14.99 -23.57
C GLU A 150 -2.34 14.65 -22.36
N GLY A 151 -1.77 15.67 -21.70
CA GLY A 151 -0.98 15.48 -20.47
C GLY A 151 -1.79 14.86 -19.34
N ALA A 152 -3.05 15.27 -19.16
CA ALA A 152 -3.94 14.69 -18.14
C ALA A 152 -4.30 13.22 -18.45
N VAL A 153 -4.51 12.88 -19.73
CA VAL A 153 -4.77 11.52 -20.17
C VAL A 153 -3.55 10.64 -19.89
N GLU A 154 -2.35 11.11 -20.24
CA GLU A 154 -1.12 10.34 -20.05
C GLU A 154 -0.81 10.14 -18.56
N ALA A 155 -0.91 11.18 -17.75
CA ALA A 155 -0.75 11.05 -16.30
C ALA A 155 -1.77 10.09 -15.67
N THR A 156 -3.00 10.03 -16.21
CA THR A 156 -4.01 9.07 -15.76
C THR A 156 -3.65 7.66 -16.19
N ARG A 157 -3.15 7.48 -17.43
CA ARG A 157 -2.66 6.20 -17.94
C ARG A 157 -1.56 5.64 -17.06
N GLU A 158 -0.52 6.42 -16.78
CA GLU A 158 0.60 6.02 -15.95
C GLU A 158 0.14 5.56 -14.55
N ARG A 159 -0.80 6.30 -13.94
CA ARG A 159 -1.36 5.93 -12.62
C ARG A 159 -2.17 4.62 -12.66
N VAL A 160 -2.96 4.43 -13.71
CA VAL A 160 -3.76 3.21 -13.90
C VAL A 160 -2.84 2.00 -14.10
N GLU A 161 -1.81 2.13 -14.94
CA GLU A 161 -0.85 1.07 -15.24
C GLU A 161 0.03 0.75 -14.02
N ALA A 162 0.44 1.74 -13.23
CA ALA A 162 1.16 1.54 -11.97
C ALA A 162 0.37 0.70 -10.95
N LEU A 163 -0.96 0.71 -11.04
CA LEU A 163 -1.87 -0.12 -10.23
C LEU A 163 -2.34 -1.38 -10.98
N CYS A 164 -1.60 -1.83 -11.99
CA CYS A 164 -1.89 -3.01 -12.82
C CYS A 164 -3.22 -2.93 -13.60
N GLY A 165 -3.82 -1.75 -13.74
CA GLY A 165 -5.01 -1.53 -14.55
C GLY A 165 -4.68 -1.31 -16.02
N THR A 166 -5.72 -1.26 -16.85
CA THR A 166 -5.62 -0.93 -18.28
C THR A 166 -6.57 0.21 -18.59
N LEU A 167 -6.05 1.32 -19.10
CA LEU A 167 -6.88 2.43 -19.56
C LEU A 167 -7.51 2.09 -20.91
N MET A 168 -8.83 2.10 -20.97
CA MET A 168 -9.61 1.93 -22.21
C MET A 168 -9.48 3.18 -23.10
N PRO A 169 -9.95 3.14 -24.36
CA PRO A 169 -10.06 4.35 -25.18
C PRO A 169 -10.80 5.46 -24.44
N VAL A 170 -10.24 6.66 -24.45
CA VAL A 170 -10.75 7.81 -23.69
C VAL A 170 -11.94 8.43 -24.41
N GLU A 171 -13.01 8.67 -23.69
CA GLU A 171 -14.16 9.43 -24.18
C GLU A 171 -13.93 10.92 -23.91
N ARG A 172 -13.99 11.74 -24.95
CA ARG A 172 -13.95 13.20 -24.85
C ARG A 172 -15.32 13.77 -25.12
N VAL A 173 -15.84 14.55 -24.19
CA VAL A 173 -17.20 15.09 -24.28
C VAL A 173 -17.25 16.51 -23.73
N ARG A 174 -18.26 17.26 -24.12
CA ARG A 174 -18.52 18.60 -23.54
C ARG A 174 -18.80 18.46 -22.03
N HIS A 175 -18.39 19.46 -21.27
CA HIS A 175 -18.62 19.53 -19.82
C HIS A 175 -20.11 19.83 -19.51
N GLU A 176 -20.96 18.87 -19.86
CA GLU A 176 -22.40 18.92 -19.70
C GLU A 176 -22.91 17.56 -19.16
N GLU A 177 -23.97 17.58 -18.38
CA GLU A 177 -24.52 16.41 -17.70
C GLU A 177 -24.86 15.25 -18.66
N ALA A 178 -25.60 15.52 -19.73
CA ALA A 178 -26.07 14.50 -20.63
C ALA A 178 -24.93 13.82 -21.41
N PRO A 179 -24.00 14.54 -22.07
CA PRO A 179 -22.84 13.93 -22.74
C PRO A 179 -21.98 13.07 -21.81
N VAL A 180 -21.73 13.51 -20.58
CA VAL A 180 -20.95 12.77 -19.58
C VAL A 180 -21.70 11.49 -19.15
N ALA A 181 -22.99 11.57 -18.85
CA ALA A 181 -23.81 10.41 -18.51
C ALA A 181 -23.84 9.35 -19.63
N GLU A 182 -23.98 9.78 -20.88
CA GLU A 182 -23.96 8.89 -22.03
C GLU A 182 -22.60 8.21 -22.21
N ALA A 183 -21.47 8.95 -22.02
CA ALA A 183 -20.12 8.41 -22.08
C ALA A 183 -19.88 7.37 -20.98
N LEU A 184 -20.28 7.64 -19.75
CA LEU A 184 -20.26 6.66 -18.65
C LEU A 184 -21.01 5.37 -19.01
N GLY A 185 -22.22 5.52 -19.57
CA GLY A 185 -23.02 4.38 -20.03
C GLY A 185 -22.36 3.58 -21.16
N ARG A 186 -21.70 4.25 -22.12
CA ARG A 186 -20.94 3.57 -23.20
C ARG A 186 -19.77 2.77 -22.63
N LEU A 187 -18.92 3.40 -21.84
CA LEU A 187 -17.74 2.74 -21.21
C LEU A 187 -18.14 1.55 -20.35
N LYS A 188 -19.23 1.69 -19.55
CA LYS A 188 -19.77 0.59 -18.76
C LYS A 188 -20.18 -0.60 -19.64
N ARG A 189 -20.92 -0.35 -20.74
CA ARG A 189 -21.32 -1.42 -21.69
C ARG A 189 -20.13 -2.06 -22.40
N GLN A 190 -19.03 -1.32 -22.58
CA GLN A 190 -17.77 -1.83 -23.15
C GLN A 190 -16.94 -2.63 -22.11
N GLY A 191 -17.41 -2.72 -20.89
CA GLY A 191 -16.81 -3.54 -19.82
C GLY A 191 -15.84 -2.81 -18.91
N ALA A 192 -15.92 -1.48 -18.82
CA ALA A 192 -15.21 -0.73 -17.78
C ALA A 192 -15.67 -1.17 -16.40
N GLN A 193 -14.71 -1.43 -15.51
CA GLN A 193 -14.91 -1.87 -14.13
C GLN A 193 -14.71 -0.73 -13.13
N LEU A 194 -13.94 0.28 -13.55
CA LEU A 194 -13.77 1.56 -12.86
C LEU A 194 -13.98 2.66 -13.90
N LEU A 195 -14.73 3.70 -13.54
CA LEU A 195 -14.99 4.86 -14.37
C LEU A 195 -14.39 6.10 -13.70
N LEU A 196 -13.58 6.83 -14.44
CA LEU A 196 -13.01 8.10 -14.03
C LEU A 196 -13.64 9.21 -14.87
N VAL A 197 -14.00 10.30 -14.21
CA VAL A 197 -14.39 11.56 -14.87
C VAL A 197 -13.38 12.60 -14.48
N ALA A 198 -12.62 13.10 -15.43
CA ALA A 198 -11.68 14.20 -15.24
C ALA A 198 -12.21 15.41 -16.03
N GLY A 199 -12.34 16.51 -15.34
CA GLY A 199 -12.97 17.68 -15.90
C GLY A 199 -12.11 18.92 -15.90
N ALA A 200 -12.57 19.85 -16.68
CA ALA A 200 -11.99 21.18 -16.77
C ALA A 200 -12.31 22.07 -15.56
N SER A 201 -13.12 21.60 -14.63
CA SER A 201 -13.43 22.31 -13.39
C SER A 201 -13.26 21.44 -12.15
N ALA A 202 -12.85 22.06 -11.05
CA ALA A 202 -12.82 21.40 -9.75
C ALA A 202 -14.23 21.07 -9.26
N VAL A 203 -14.38 19.94 -8.56
CA VAL A 203 -15.65 19.56 -7.91
C VAL A 203 -15.88 20.46 -6.71
N VAL A 204 -16.67 21.53 -6.88
CA VAL A 204 -16.90 22.55 -5.83
C VAL A 204 -18.22 22.39 -5.10
N ASP A 205 -19.28 21.92 -5.76
CA ASP A 205 -20.59 21.73 -5.14
C ASP A 205 -21.34 20.49 -5.63
N ARG A 206 -22.51 20.22 -5.03
CA ARG A 206 -23.34 19.05 -5.37
C ARG A 206 -24.08 19.16 -6.72
N ARG A 207 -24.03 20.27 -7.40
CA ARG A 207 -24.63 20.50 -8.72
C ARG A 207 -23.61 20.38 -9.84
N GLU A 208 -22.38 19.97 -9.48
CA GLU A 208 -21.29 19.77 -10.42
C GLU A 208 -21.68 18.69 -11.45
N VAL A 209 -21.25 18.91 -12.70
CA VAL A 209 -21.61 18.10 -13.87
C VAL A 209 -21.32 16.61 -13.68
N GLY A 210 -20.20 16.26 -13.06
CA GLY A 210 -19.82 14.85 -12.85
C GLY A 210 -20.81 14.11 -11.93
N LEU A 211 -21.23 14.75 -10.83
CA LEU A 211 -22.21 14.15 -9.92
C LEU A 211 -23.59 14.06 -10.56
N ALA A 212 -24.04 15.14 -11.24
CA ALA A 212 -25.31 15.12 -11.96
C ALA A 212 -25.35 14.03 -13.04
N ALA A 213 -24.23 13.84 -13.76
CA ALA A 213 -24.10 12.79 -14.77
C ALA A 213 -24.17 11.37 -14.17
N ILE A 214 -23.58 11.13 -12.99
CA ILE A 214 -23.72 9.83 -12.29
C ILE A 214 -25.18 9.54 -11.98
N LEU A 215 -25.90 10.51 -11.42
CA LEU A 215 -27.34 10.36 -11.11
C LEU A 215 -28.17 10.13 -12.36
N ARG A 216 -27.91 10.90 -13.43
CA ARG A 216 -28.58 10.72 -14.74
C ARG A 216 -28.33 9.37 -15.38
N ALA A 217 -27.14 8.81 -15.19
CA ALA A 217 -26.79 7.46 -15.65
C ALA A 217 -27.44 6.32 -14.81
N GLY A 218 -28.32 6.68 -13.87
CA GLY A 218 -29.01 5.73 -12.97
C GLY A 218 -28.16 5.31 -11.76
N GLY A 219 -27.08 6.02 -11.50
CA GLY A 219 -26.17 5.77 -10.40
C GLY A 219 -26.52 6.49 -9.11
N ALA A 220 -25.65 6.38 -8.11
CA ALA A 220 -25.76 7.04 -6.83
C ALA A 220 -24.40 7.59 -6.38
N SER A 221 -24.42 8.73 -5.68
CA SER A 221 -23.23 9.24 -4.98
C SER A 221 -23.07 8.50 -3.67
N GLU A 222 -21.90 7.94 -3.45
CA GLU A 222 -21.54 7.29 -2.18
C GLU A 222 -20.83 8.25 -1.23
N HIS A 223 -19.92 9.06 -1.76
CA HIS A 223 -19.22 10.06 -0.98
C HIS A 223 -18.94 11.30 -1.82
N PHE A 224 -19.24 12.48 -1.27
CA PHE A 224 -18.99 13.77 -1.91
C PHE A 224 -18.05 14.61 -1.06
N GLY A 225 -17.00 15.13 -1.70
CA GLY A 225 -16.15 16.15 -1.09
C GLY A 225 -14.96 15.61 -0.31
N MET A 226 -14.39 14.45 -0.69
CA MET A 226 -13.09 14.04 -0.17
C MET A 226 -12.03 15.06 -0.59
N PRO A 227 -11.29 15.67 0.36
CA PRO A 227 -10.22 16.61 0.03
C PRO A 227 -9.05 15.85 -0.60
N GLU A 228 -8.58 16.34 -1.74
CA GLU A 228 -7.35 15.84 -2.39
C GLU A 228 -6.23 16.85 -2.20
N ASP A 229 -6.47 18.09 -2.63
CA ASP A 229 -5.61 19.25 -2.46
C ASP A 229 -6.43 20.42 -1.93
N PRO A 230 -5.80 21.49 -1.38
CA PRO A 230 -6.53 22.70 -1.01
C PRO A 230 -7.34 23.25 -2.18
N GLY A 231 -8.68 23.16 -2.08
CA GLY A 231 -9.63 23.58 -3.10
C GLY A 231 -10.11 22.50 -4.07
N ASN A 232 -9.47 21.32 -4.12
CA ASN A 232 -9.89 20.19 -4.96
C ASN A 232 -10.59 19.12 -4.14
N ARG A 233 -11.62 18.51 -4.72
CA ARG A 233 -12.42 17.45 -4.08
C ARG A 233 -12.65 16.31 -5.04
N ILE A 234 -12.69 15.09 -4.50
CA ILE A 234 -13.09 13.90 -5.21
C ILE A 234 -14.51 13.52 -4.82
N CYS A 235 -15.28 13.06 -5.79
CA CYS A 235 -16.58 12.44 -5.58
C CYS A 235 -16.49 10.96 -5.93
N LEU A 236 -17.00 10.10 -5.06
CA LEU A 236 -17.20 8.68 -5.31
C LEU A 236 -18.65 8.39 -5.57
N GLY A 237 -18.91 7.59 -6.59
CA GLY A 237 -20.26 7.18 -6.95
C GLY A 237 -20.27 5.77 -7.55
N ARG A 238 -21.46 5.28 -7.76
CA ARG A 238 -21.73 4.00 -8.42
C ARG A 238 -22.68 4.24 -9.59
N VAL A 239 -22.41 3.62 -10.73
CA VAL A 239 -23.22 3.68 -11.96
C VAL A 239 -23.69 2.30 -12.37
#